data_467242da18b90c53ae889f45c7797050
#
_entry.id   467242da18b90c53ae889f45c7797050
#
_cell.length_a   1.000
_cell.length_b   1.000
_cell.length_c   1.000
_cell.angle_alpha   90.00
_cell.angle_beta   90.00
_cell.angle_gamma   90.00
#
_symmetry.space_group_name_H-M   'P 1'
#
loop_
_entity.id
_entity.type
_entity.pdbx_description
1 polymer ?
#
loop_
_entity_poly.entity_id
_entity_poly.type
_entity_poly.pdbx_seq_one_letter_code
_entity_poly.pdbx_strand_id
1 'polypeptide(L)'
;MQSDRLDQMVRGWFVGDFSPAVARSTGCEVAIQRYAAGDREPLHHHKVATEITVVLSGQARMFDRVWSDGDIITIAPGEATAFEALTDVTTVVVKLPSVAGDKYLGAPDND
;
A
#
# COMPACT_ATOMS: atom_id res chain seq x y z
N MET A 1 -2.86 -26.17 11.09
CA MET A 1 -3.30 -25.14 10.09
C MET A 1 -4.02 -24.04 10.86
N GLN A 2 -3.75 -22.77 10.51
CA GLN A 2 -4.41 -21.61 11.09
C GLN A 2 -5.25 -20.97 9.99
N SER A 3 -6.39 -20.41 10.37
CA SER A 3 -7.30 -19.73 9.42
C SER A 3 -7.71 -18.38 10.01
N ASP A 4 -7.67 -17.35 9.18
CA ASP A 4 -8.02 -15.99 9.53
C ASP A 4 -8.89 -15.39 8.40
N ARG A 5 -9.47 -14.24 8.66
CA ARG A 5 -10.26 -13.51 7.66
C ARG A 5 -9.66 -12.13 7.44
N LEU A 6 -9.61 -11.71 6.19
CA LEU A 6 -9.08 -10.41 5.80
C LEU A 6 -9.82 -9.24 6.49
N ASP A 7 -11.13 -9.36 6.66
CA ASP A 7 -11.95 -8.33 7.30
C ASP A 7 -11.69 -8.16 8.81
N GLN A 8 -10.93 -9.05 9.43
CA GLN A 8 -10.46 -8.92 10.80
C GLN A 8 -9.13 -8.16 10.91
N MET A 9 -8.51 -7.84 9.79
CA MET A 9 -7.26 -7.09 9.72
C MET A 9 -7.53 -5.60 9.60
N VAL A 10 -6.61 -4.77 10.07
CA VAL A 10 -6.73 -3.32 9.97
C VAL A 10 -6.39 -2.90 8.54
N ARG A 11 -7.38 -2.36 7.82
CA ARG A 11 -7.24 -1.90 6.42
C ARG A 11 -6.62 -2.94 5.50
N GLY A 12 -6.85 -4.22 5.78
CA GLY A 12 -6.34 -5.31 4.95
C GLY A 12 -4.87 -5.68 5.19
N TRP A 13 -4.18 -5.06 6.16
CA TRP A 13 -2.80 -5.42 6.51
C TRP A 13 -2.79 -6.71 7.31
N PHE A 14 -2.18 -7.78 6.78
CA PHE A 14 -2.22 -9.09 7.40
C PHE A 14 -0.84 -9.71 7.69
N VAL A 15 0.24 -9.13 7.20
CA VAL A 15 1.62 -9.47 7.54
C VAL A 15 2.39 -8.18 7.85
N GLY A 16 3.16 -8.18 8.92
CA GLY A 16 4.00 -7.05 9.30
C GLY A 16 4.31 -7.01 10.78
N ASP A 17 5.06 -6.00 11.20
CA ASP A 17 5.41 -5.80 12.60
C ASP A 17 4.32 -4.99 13.33
N PHE A 18 3.13 -5.59 13.41
CA PHE A 18 1.96 -5.00 14.04
C PHE A 18 0.97 -6.10 14.47
N SER A 19 -0.07 -5.69 15.18
CA SER A 19 -1.15 -6.59 15.58
C SER A 19 -2.51 -5.92 15.28
N PRO A 20 -3.51 -6.64 14.74
CA PRO A 20 -3.46 -8.06 14.38
C PRO A 20 -2.60 -8.32 13.14
N ALA A 21 -2.05 -9.52 13.03
CA ALA A 21 -1.37 -10.01 11.85
C ALA A 21 -1.42 -11.53 11.87
N VAL A 22 -1.49 -12.16 10.70
CA VAL A 22 -1.43 -13.63 10.61
C VAL A 22 0.00 -14.13 10.77
N ALA A 23 0.97 -13.29 10.43
CA ALA A 23 2.39 -13.54 10.68
C ALA A 23 3.06 -12.22 11.05
N ARG A 24 3.75 -12.19 12.19
CA ARG A 24 4.51 -11.03 12.62
C ARG A 24 5.88 -11.04 11.97
N SER A 25 6.24 -9.95 11.30
CA SER A 25 7.50 -9.85 10.58
C SER A 25 8.01 -8.41 10.54
N THR A 26 9.32 -8.24 10.75
CA THR A 26 10.00 -6.96 10.49
C THR A 26 10.52 -6.88 9.05
N GLY A 27 10.52 -7.99 8.32
CA GLY A 27 11.05 -8.04 6.95
C GLY A 27 10.11 -7.49 5.90
N CYS A 28 8.81 -7.57 6.13
CA CYS A 28 7.83 -7.06 5.16
C CYS A 28 6.50 -6.74 5.81
N GLU A 29 5.70 -5.93 5.10
CA GLU A 29 4.27 -5.76 5.34
C GLU A 29 3.52 -6.17 4.09
N VAL A 30 2.36 -6.82 4.25
CA VAL A 30 1.52 -7.21 3.12
C VAL A 30 0.07 -6.85 3.43
N ALA A 31 -0.59 -6.23 2.47
CA ALA A 31 -2.01 -5.93 2.54
C ALA A 31 -2.73 -6.28 1.24
N ILE A 32 -4.01 -6.59 1.37
CA ILE A 32 -4.96 -6.50 0.27
C ILE A 32 -5.88 -5.33 0.59
N GLN A 33 -5.93 -4.34 -0.29
CA GLN A 33 -6.72 -3.13 -0.09
C GLN A 33 -7.77 -2.99 -1.17
N ARG A 34 -8.98 -2.66 -0.74
CA ARG A 34 -10.12 -2.45 -1.62
C ARG A 34 -10.59 -1.01 -1.51
N TYR A 35 -10.80 -0.39 -2.66
CA TYR A 35 -11.23 0.99 -2.77
C TYR A 35 -12.49 1.06 -3.62
N ALA A 36 -13.42 1.90 -3.22
CA ALA A 36 -14.54 2.27 -4.06
C ALA A 36 -14.13 3.36 -5.04
N ALA A 37 -14.77 3.40 -6.21
CA ALA A 37 -14.54 4.48 -7.18
C ALA A 37 -14.66 5.85 -6.49
N GLY A 38 -13.67 6.71 -6.70
CA GLY A 38 -13.58 8.03 -6.10
C GLY A 38 -12.81 8.11 -4.79
N ASP A 39 -12.47 6.97 -4.18
CA ASP A 39 -11.62 6.97 -2.98
C ASP A 39 -10.24 7.53 -3.32
N ARG A 40 -9.69 8.31 -2.38
CA ARG A 40 -8.40 8.98 -2.54
C ARG A 40 -7.53 8.81 -1.31
N GLU A 41 -6.22 8.76 -1.54
CA GLU A 41 -5.21 8.92 -0.50
C GLU A 41 -4.37 10.15 -0.83
N PRO A 42 -4.02 10.99 0.17
CA PRO A 42 -3.23 12.18 -0.07
C PRO A 42 -1.80 11.84 -0.47
N LEU A 43 -1.12 12.81 -1.08
CA LEU A 43 0.29 12.72 -1.39
C LEU A 43 1.08 12.34 -0.14
N HIS A 44 1.87 11.29 -0.22
CA HIS A 44 2.73 10.83 0.88
C HIS A 44 3.94 10.07 0.34
N HIS A 45 4.89 9.84 1.23
CA HIS A 45 6.09 9.06 0.94
C HIS A 45 6.50 8.20 2.13
N HIS A 46 7.37 7.24 1.87
CA HIS A 46 8.06 6.44 2.89
C HIS A 46 9.54 6.80 2.85
N LYS A 47 10.18 6.81 4.02
CA LYS A 47 11.62 7.15 4.10
C LYS A 47 12.51 5.91 4.07
N VAL A 48 12.00 4.78 4.54
CA VAL A 48 12.77 3.55 4.71
C VAL A 48 12.31 2.47 3.75
N ALA A 49 11.00 2.21 3.68
CA ALA A 49 10.45 1.09 2.94
C ALA A 49 10.38 1.36 1.43
N THR A 50 10.64 0.30 0.67
CA THR A 50 10.20 0.19 -0.72
C THR A 50 8.79 -0.37 -0.72
N GLU A 51 7.88 0.26 -1.45
CA GLU A 51 6.51 -0.22 -1.62
C GLU A 51 6.33 -0.82 -3.00
N ILE A 52 5.69 -1.98 -3.06
CA ILE A 52 5.28 -2.62 -4.32
C ILE A 52 3.76 -2.71 -4.28
N THR A 53 3.12 -2.10 -5.27
CA THR A 53 1.66 -2.12 -5.42
C THR A 53 1.30 -2.87 -6.70
N VAL A 54 0.49 -3.92 -6.56
CA VAL A 54 -0.05 -4.66 -7.70
C VAL A 54 -1.52 -4.28 -7.83
N VAL A 55 -1.93 -3.79 -8.99
CA VAL A 55 -3.34 -3.60 -9.30
C VAL A 55 -3.90 -4.95 -9.73
N LEU A 56 -4.73 -5.57 -8.87
CA LEU A 56 -5.39 -6.84 -9.22
C LEU A 56 -6.58 -6.60 -10.13
N SER A 57 -7.35 -5.56 -9.86
CA SER A 57 -8.54 -5.21 -10.65
C SER A 57 -8.84 -3.73 -10.54
N GLY A 58 -9.37 -3.16 -11.60
CA GLY A 58 -9.80 -1.78 -11.67
C GLY A 58 -8.75 -0.85 -12.26
N GLN A 59 -9.00 0.46 -12.12
CA GLN A 59 -8.12 1.51 -12.61
C GLN A 59 -7.85 2.52 -11.51
N ALA A 60 -6.58 2.87 -11.34
CA ALA A 60 -6.13 3.83 -10.34
C ALA A 60 -5.15 4.83 -10.95
N ARG A 61 -5.13 6.04 -10.39
CA ARG A 61 -4.16 7.06 -10.74
C ARG A 61 -3.10 7.17 -9.65
N MET A 62 -1.85 7.03 -10.05
CA MET A 62 -0.65 7.24 -9.24
C MET A 62 0.43 7.83 -10.14
N PHE A 63 1.28 8.72 -9.61
CA PHE A 63 2.34 9.38 -10.38
C PHE A 63 1.83 10.00 -11.69
N ASP A 64 0.65 10.64 -11.63
CA ASP A 64 -0.02 11.29 -12.78
C ASP A 64 -0.25 10.35 -13.97
N ARG A 65 -0.34 9.06 -13.73
CA ARG A 65 -0.61 8.02 -14.74
C ARG A 65 -1.74 7.12 -14.28
N VAL A 66 -2.41 6.51 -15.24
CA VAL A 66 -3.46 5.51 -14.99
C VAL A 66 -2.85 4.12 -15.09
N TRP A 67 -3.13 3.32 -14.07
CA TRP A 67 -2.69 1.93 -13.95
C TRP A 67 -3.93 1.03 -13.91
N SER A 68 -3.80 -0.18 -14.41
CA SER A 68 -4.92 -1.13 -14.53
C SER A 68 -4.50 -2.55 -14.21
N ASP A 69 -5.43 -3.49 -14.37
CA ASP A 69 -5.26 -4.90 -14.01
C ASP A 69 -3.90 -5.47 -14.44
N GLY A 70 -3.16 -5.98 -13.48
CA GLY A 70 -1.87 -6.62 -13.70
C GLY A 70 -0.67 -5.69 -13.66
N ASP A 71 -0.86 -4.38 -13.55
CA ASP A 71 0.26 -3.45 -13.42
C ASP A 71 0.91 -3.57 -12.04
N ILE A 72 2.23 -3.48 -11.99
CA ILE A 72 3.02 -3.49 -10.78
C ILE A 72 3.81 -2.20 -10.71
N ILE A 73 3.60 -1.44 -9.62
CA ILE A 73 4.29 -0.17 -9.39
C ILE A 73 5.23 -0.36 -8.21
N THR A 74 6.53 -0.16 -8.44
CA THR A 74 7.53 -0.18 -7.39
C THR A 74 7.90 1.25 -7.03
N ILE A 75 7.73 1.59 -5.75
CA ILE A 75 7.93 2.94 -5.22
C ILE A 75 9.13 2.91 -4.29
N ALA A 76 10.21 3.57 -4.70
CA ALA A 76 11.43 3.66 -3.90
C ALA A 76 11.23 4.58 -2.69
N PRO A 77 12.03 4.42 -1.62
CA PRO A 77 12.03 5.36 -0.51
C PRO A 77 12.24 6.79 -1.02
N GLY A 78 11.47 7.73 -0.50
CA GLY A 78 11.53 9.14 -0.89
C GLY A 78 10.66 9.51 -2.08
N GLU A 79 10.20 8.58 -2.88
CA GLU A 79 9.23 8.88 -3.93
C GLU A 79 7.84 9.12 -3.32
N ALA A 80 7.19 10.20 -3.73
CA ALA A 80 5.88 10.58 -3.24
C ALA A 80 4.82 10.46 -4.32
N THR A 81 3.66 9.94 -3.96
CA THR A 81 2.49 9.91 -4.83
C THR A 81 1.21 10.02 -4.02
N ALA A 82 0.17 10.54 -4.66
CA ALA A 82 -1.20 10.39 -4.22
C ALA A 82 -1.80 9.15 -4.91
N PHE A 83 -2.95 8.74 -4.45
CA PHE A 83 -3.70 7.63 -5.03
C PHE A 83 -5.16 8.07 -5.27
N GLU A 84 -5.71 7.71 -6.42
CA GLU A 84 -7.12 7.89 -6.70
C GLU A 84 -7.68 6.63 -7.38
N ALA A 85 -8.72 6.05 -6.81
CA ALA A 85 -9.47 4.96 -7.45
C ALA A 85 -10.41 5.56 -8.49
N LEU A 86 -10.16 5.29 -9.76
CA LEU A 86 -11.01 5.76 -10.87
C LEU A 86 -12.24 4.87 -11.04
N THR A 87 -12.10 3.61 -10.72
CA THR A 87 -13.15 2.60 -10.60
C THR A 87 -13.02 1.95 -9.24
N ASP A 88 -13.84 0.96 -8.92
CA ASP A 88 -13.53 0.07 -7.81
C ASP A 88 -12.19 -0.61 -8.08
N VAL A 89 -11.31 -0.65 -7.09
CA VAL A 89 -9.94 -1.13 -7.23
C VAL A 89 -9.62 -2.10 -6.10
N THR A 90 -8.93 -3.17 -6.44
CA THR A 90 -8.30 -4.07 -5.46
C THR A 90 -6.80 -4.10 -5.74
N THR A 91 -6.01 -3.89 -4.70
CA THR A 91 -4.55 -3.93 -4.78
C THR A 91 -3.97 -4.95 -3.81
N VAL A 92 -2.79 -5.45 -4.15
CA VAL A 92 -1.88 -6.08 -3.18
C VAL A 92 -0.74 -5.10 -2.95
N VAL A 93 -0.45 -4.82 -1.70
CA VAL A 93 0.64 -3.90 -1.32
C VAL A 93 1.65 -4.67 -0.48
N VAL A 94 2.92 -4.56 -0.86
CA VAL A 94 4.04 -5.12 -0.12
C VAL A 94 5.00 -3.98 0.21
N LYS A 95 5.39 -3.89 1.49
CA LYS A 95 6.44 -2.96 1.93
C LYS A 95 7.63 -3.75 2.47
N LEU A 96 8.83 -3.32 2.16
CA LEU A 96 10.08 -3.95 2.55
C LEU A 96 11.03 -2.88 3.08
N PRO A 97 11.44 -2.88 4.35
CA PRO A 97 10.98 -3.70 5.49
C PRO A 97 9.69 -3.20 6.12
N SER A 98 9.23 -3.86 7.19
CA SER A 98 8.13 -3.36 8.02
C SER A 98 8.69 -2.36 9.03
N VAL A 99 8.30 -1.10 8.90
CA VAL A 99 8.73 -0.01 9.80
C VAL A 99 7.51 0.75 10.29
N ALA A 100 7.28 0.72 11.59
CA ALA A 100 6.16 1.43 12.20
C ALA A 100 6.31 2.94 11.97
N GLY A 101 5.21 3.59 11.54
CA GLY A 101 5.16 5.04 11.36
C GLY A 101 5.93 5.56 10.15
N ASP A 102 6.37 4.72 9.23
CA ASP A 102 7.12 5.13 8.03
C ASP A 102 6.17 5.64 6.93
N LYS A 103 5.33 6.59 7.29
CA LYS A 103 4.43 7.27 6.35
C LYS A 103 4.40 8.75 6.69
N TYR A 104 4.73 9.58 5.71
CA TYR A 104 4.87 11.02 5.87
C TYR A 104 4.06 11.74 4.80
N LEU A 105 3.23 12.70 5.20
CA LEU A 105 2.43 13.47 4.27
C LEU A 105 3.31 14.38 3.40
N GLY A 106 2.90 14.54 2.14
CA GLY A 106 3.60 15.38 1.17
C GLY A 106 4.83 14.74 0.58
N ALA A 107 5.59 15.54 -0.17
CA ALA A 107 6.87 15.14 -0.73
C ALA A 107 7.98 15.24 0.35
N PRO A 108 9.09 14.50 0.18
CA PRO A 108 10.22 14.63 1.11
C PRO A 108 10.79 16.05 1.12
N ASP A 109 11.25 16.48 2.29
CA ASP A 109 12.01 17.72 2.39
C ASP A 109 13.35 17.57 1.67
N ASN A 110 13.81 18.66 1.03
CA ASN A 110 15.07 18.69 0.28
C ASN A 110 16.24 19.21 1.12
N ASP A 111 16.11 19.21 2.42
CA ASP A 111 17.14 19.70 3.36
C ASP A 111 18.24 18.68 3.61
#